data_329999a414677eb10fadf64f0ea4d6a6
#
_entry.id   329999a414677eb10fadf64f0ea4d6a6
#
_cell.length_a   1.000
_cell.length_b   1.000
_cell.length_c   1.000
_cell.angle_alpha   90.00
_cell.angle_beta   90.00
_cell.angle_gamma   90.00
#
_symmetry.space_group_name_H-M   'P 1'
#
loop_
_entity.id
_entity.type
_entity.pdbx_description
1 polymer ?
#
loop_
_entity_poly.entity_id
_entity_poly.type
_entity_poly.pdbx_seq_one_letter_code
_entity_poly.pdbx_strand_id
1 'polypeptide(L)'
;MLETLNTLLWGPGTLALILGTGAWLTLRTGGFPQRNLGRALALSLGREARRKGRGGVSPFGSLMTALASTVGTGNIVGVAAALVSGGPGALVWMELAAFLGLAAKFAECMLAVKYRRVRRDGTRWGGPMAVMETRLGSAGAVLGRFYALFALLMAFAMGAMAQSGALADTFSAAFAHSRWRVGLVTAALALTILLGGIRRIAEISTVLVPVMALLYLGGGLAVILGNLRRLPEALILMLRCAVAPEAALGGALGIVTRREALRWGVARSVFSNEAGLGSAAITAACADTEEPVKQGLISMTGVFFDTMVICTVTGLAICCSGTLGTADGAGRPLTGAALTLRAFETVLGPLAPWLIGVALGLFAFTSVLGCAVQAETTASYLLGPEAVRPCRVLYGLAVFVGAVIPMATVLQLADLANALMAFPNLVCLLLLSGEIAGECGRKER
;
A
#
# COMPACT_ATOMS: atom_id res chain seq x y z
N MET A 1 14.62 -13.91 -16.94
CA MET A 1 14.92 -14.45 -15.59
C MET A 1 14.12 -13.77 -14.49
N LEU A 2 14.20 -12.44 -14.31
CA LEU A 2 13.40 -11.71 -13.30
C LEU A 2 11.90 -11.86 -13.53
N GLU A 3 11.43 -11.74 -14.75
CA GLU A 3 10.02 -11.90 -15.11
C GLU A 3 9.49 -13.32 -14.81
N THR A 4 10.29 -14.34 -15.10
CA THR A 4 9.94 -15.74 -14.79
C THR A 4 9.85 -15.96 -13.27
N LEU A 5 10.79 -15.40 -12.50
CA LEU A 5 10.77 -15.46 -11.04
C LEU A 5 9.55 -14.73 -10.47
N ASN A 6 9.22 -13.56 -10.96
CA ASN A 6 8.03 -12.82 -10.55
C ASN A 6 6.75 -13.58 -10.86
N THR A 7 6.64 -14.17 -12.04
CA THR A 7 5.47 -14.99 -12.41
C THR A 7 5.33 -16.21 -11.50
N LEU A 8 6.43 -16.83 -11.09
CA LEU A 8 6.41 -17.96 -10.14
C LEU A 8 6.02 -17.50 -8.74
N LEU A 9 6.65 -16.43 -8.25
CA LEU A 9 6.44 -15.92 -6.90
C LEU A 9 5.05 -15.30 -6.70
N TRP A 10 4.51 -14.58 -7.68
CA TRP A 10 3.13 -14.08 -7.68
C TRP A 10 2.13 -15.08 -8.30
N GLY A 11 2.53 -16.33 -8.37
CA GLY A 11 1.70 -17.43 -8.84
C GLY A 11 0.57 -17.79 -7.86
N PRO A 12 -0.26 -18.79 -8.23
CA PRO A 12 -1.42 -19.21 -7.42
C PRO A 12 -1.09 -19.58 -5.97
N GLY A 13 0.12 -20.08 -5.71
CA GLY A 13 0.57 -20.48 -4.38
C GLY A 13 0.67 -19.31 -3.41
N THR A 14 1.29 -18.21 -3.82
CA THR A 14 1.42 -17.01 -2.99
C THR A 14 0.07 -16.31 -2.79
N LEU A 15 -0.74 -16.21 -3.84
CA LEU A 15 -2.08 -15.65 -3.73
C LEU A 15 -2.95 -16.48 -2.78
N ALA A 16 -2.87 -17.82 -2.85
CA ALA A 16 -3.57 -18.72 -1.95
C ALA A 16 -3.05 -18.58 -0.50
N LEU A 17 -1.73 -18.41 -0.30
CA LEU A 17 -1.16 -18.19 1.02
C LEU A 17 -1.64 -16.87 1.63
N ILE A 18 -1.67 -15.78 0.86
CA ILE A 18 -2.14 -14.47 1.33
C ILE A 18 -3.62 -14.52 1.69
N LEU A 19 -4.48 -14.95 0.76
CA LEU A 19 -5.92 -15.06 0.99
C LEU A 19 -6.24 -16.08 2.10
N GLY A 20 -5.54 -17.22 2.08
CA GLY A 20 -5.69 -18.27 3.09
C GLY A 20 -5.30 -17.79 4.48
N THR A 21 -4.22 -17.04 4.62
CA THR A 21 -3.81 -16.44 5.90
C THR A 21 -4.85 -15.43 6.39
N GLY A 22 -5.33 -14.55 5.51
CA GLY A 22 -6.39 -13.58 5.85
C GLY A 22 -7.69 -14.27 6.27
N ALA A 23 -8.12 -15.30 5.53
CA ALA A 23 -9.30 -16.11 5.85
C ALA A 23 -9.13 -16.87 7.18
N TRP A 24 -7.97 -17.52 7.36
CA TRP A 24 -7.66 -18.24 8.60
C TRP A 24 -7.66 -17.33 9.82
N LEU A 25 -7.02 -16.16 9.74
CA LEU A 25 -7.04 -15.18 10.82
C LEU A 25 -8.44 -14.65 11.09
N THR A 26 -9.25 -14.40 10.06
CA THR A 26 -10.64 -14.00 10.20
C THR A 26 -11.44 -15.06 10.96
N LEU A 27 -11.34 -16.32 10.56
CA LEU A 27 -12.02 -17.42 11.23
C LEU A 27 -11.51 -17.62 12.67
N ARG A 28 -10.20 -17.60 12.86
CA ARG A 28 -9.56 -17.85 14.15
C ARG A 28 -9.87 -16.79 15.21
N THR A 29 -10.05 -15.52 14.76
CA THR A 29 -10.46 -14.40 15.62
C THR A 29 -11.96 -14.20 15.71
N GLY A 30 -12.78 -15.10 15.13
CA GLY A 30 -14.24 -14.93 15.06
C GLY A 30 -14.69 -13.69 14.30
N GLY A 31 -13.87 -13.21 13.35
CA GLY A 31 -14.15 -11.98 12.60
C GLY A 31 -13.97 -10.70 13.43
N PHE A 32 -13.22 -10.76 14.53
CA PHE A 32 -13.03 -9.60 15.42
C PHE A 32 -12.58 -8.32 14.70
N PRO A 33 -11.57 -8.34 13.80
CA PRO A 33 -11.16 -7.13 13.08
C PRO A 33 -12.30 -6.54 12.24
N GLN A 34 -12.96 -7.36 11.43
CA GLN A 34 -14.04 -6.93 10.53
C GLN A 34 -15.26 -6.41 11.31
N ARG A 35 -15.68 -7.12 12.34
CA ARG A 35 -16.82 -6.73 13.21
C ARG A 35 -16.56 -5.43 13.97
N ASN A 36 -15.31 -5.13 14.28
CA ASN A 36 -14.91 -3.91 14.98
C ASN A 36 -14.44 -2.78 14.04
N LEU A 37 -14.69 -2.85 12.72
CA LEU A 37 -14.26 -1.83 11.77
C LEU A 37 -14.83 -0.45 12.12
N GLY A 38 -16.09 -0.34 12.48
CA GLY A 38 -16.70 0.93 12.91
C GLY A 38 -16.01 1.52 14.15
N ARG A 39 -15.69 0.67 15.15
CA ARG A 39 -14.92 1.07 16.34
C ARG A 39 -13.50 1.48 15.97
N ALA A 40 -12.86 0.77 15.05
CA ALA A 40 -11.52 1.08 14.57
C ALA A 40 -11.45 2.45 13.88
N LEU A 41 -12.44 2.77 13.05
CA LEU A 41 -12.58 4.09 12.42
C LEU A 41 -12.78 5.20 13.47
N ALA A 42 -13.66 4.97 14.46
CA ALA A 42 -13.85 5.92 15.54
C ALA A 42 -12.57 6.15 16.37
N LEU A 43 -11.81 5.07 16.65
CA LEU A 43 -10.51 5.15 17.32
C LEU A 43 -9.48 5.91 16.49
N SER A 44 -9.42 5.64 15.18
CA SER A 44 -8.43 6.26 14.28
C SER A 44 -8.64 7.76 14.11
N LEU A 45 -9.89 8.21 14.03
CA LEU A 45 -10.26 9.62 13.84
C LEU A 45 -10.40 10.38 15.15
N GLY A 46 -10.46 9.67 16.29
CA GLY A 46 -10.66 10.22 17.61
C GLY A 46 -9.50 11.11 18.10
N ARG A 47 -9.80 12.00 19.03
CA ARG A 47 -8.79 12.89 19.64
C ARG A 47 -7.68 12.12 20.36
N GLU A 48 -7.99 10.97 20.90
CA GLU A 48 -7.05 10.12 21.65
C GLU A 48 -5.94 9.56 20.74
N ALA A 49 -6.25 9.19 19.49
CA ALA A 49 -5.24 8.74 18.54
C ALA A 49 -4.21 9.83 18.16
N ARG A 50 -4.56 11.09 18.35
CA ARG A 50 -3.70 12.25 18.05
C ARG A 50 -2.82 12.67 19.22
N ARG A 51 -3.02 12.12 20.43
CA ARG A 51 -2.20 12.45 21.59
C ARG A 51 -0.79 11.94 21.39
N LYS A 52 0.19 12.83 21.60
CA LYS A 52 1.62 12.51 21.62
C LYS A 52 2.03 12.22 23.06
N GLY A 53 2.58 11.06 23.35
CA GLY A 53 3.26 10.74 24.59
C GLY A 53 4.72 11.17 24.57
N ARG A 54 5.48 10.82 25.63
CA ARG A 54 6.86 11.28 25.87
C ARG A 54 7.91 10.79 24.88
N GLY A 55 7.66 9.73 24.09
CA GLY A 55 8.73 9.06 23.34
C GLY A 55 8.47 8.77 21.88
N GLY A 56 7.24 8.94 21.39
CA GLY A 56 6.89 8.33 20.11
C GLY A 56 6.12 9.21 19.14
N VAL A 57 5.69 8.56 18.10
CA VAL A 57 4.74 9.02 17.12
C VAL A 57 3.35 8.70 17.64
N SER A 58 2.38 9.63 17.57
CA SER A 58 0.99 9.33 17.95
C SER A 58 0.43 8.14 17.17
N PRO A 59 -0.55 7.39 17.69
CA PRO A 59 -1.23 6.31 16.94
C PRO A 59 -1.76 6.77 15.57
N PHE A 60 -2.31 7.98 15.49
CA PHE A 60 -2.73 8.60 14.24
C PHE A 60 -1.54 8.91 13.33
N GLY A 61 -0.44 9.45 13.86
CA GLY A 61 0.77 9.70 13.09
C GLY A 61 1.38 8.42 12.52
N SER A 62 1.36 7.34 13.30
CA SER A 62 1.78 6.02 12.84
C SER A 62 0.89 5.50 11.69
N LEU A 63 -0.44 5.61 11.82
CA LEU A 63 -1.38 5.28 10.76
C LEU A 63 -1.14 6.13 9.50
N MET A 64 -0.97 7.45 9.65
CA MET A 64 -0.71 8.33 8.51
C MET A 64 0.63 8.03 7.84
N THR A 65 1.66 7.64 8.61
CA THR A 65 2.94 7.20 8.03
C THR A 65 2.80 5.87 7.29
N ALA A 66 2.01 4.93 7.81
CA ALA A 66 1.69 3.69 7.11
C ALA A 66 0.89 3.96 5.83
N LEU A 67 -0.12 4.82 5.88
CA LEU A 67 -0.88 5.24 4.70
C LEU A 67 -0.01 6.02 3.71
N ALA A 68 0.95 6.81 4.17
CA ALA A 68 1.91 7.46 3.30
C ALA A 68 2.71 6.46 2.47
N SER A 69 3.09 5.29 3.04
CA SER A 69 3.82 4.26 2.28
C SER A 69 2.92 3.48 1.33
N THR A 70 1.65 3.26 1.68
CA THR A 70 0.73 2.40 0.92
C THR A 70 -0.08 3.18 -0.11
N VAL A 71 -0.65 4.34 0.25
CA VAL A 71 -1.40 5.21 -0.69
C VAL A 71 -0.43 5.90 -1.62
N GLY A 72 -0.22 5.30 -2.77
CA GLY A 72 0.77 5.72 -3.76
C GLY A 72 0.22 5.68 -5.19
N THR A 73 1.14 5.62 -6.12
CA THR A 73 0.79 5.45 -7.56
C THR A 73 -0.01 4.17 -7.81
N GLY A 74 0.10 3.16 -6.94
CA GLY A 74 -0.66 1.90 -7.03
C GLY A 74 -2.17 2.08 -7.02
N ASN A 75 -2.70 3.02 -6.26
CA ASN A 75 -4.13 3.29 -6.13
C ASN A 75 -4.75 3.92 -7.39
N ILE A 76 -3.95 4.56 -8.22
CA ILE A 76 -4.35 5.22 -9.46
C ILE A 76 -3.96 4.37 -10.66
N VAL A 77 -2.65 4.16 -10.82
CA VAL A 77 -2.05 3.45 -11.96
C VAL A 77 -2.30 1.93 -11.85
N GLY A 78 -2.16 1.39 -10.64
CA GLY A 78 -2.31 -0.05 -10.38
C GLY A 78 -3.75 -0.54 -10.56
N VAL A 79 -4.74 0.24 -10.09
CA VAL A 79 -6.16 -0.09 -10.29
C VAL A 79 -6.54 -0.07 -11.77
N ALA A 80 -6.11 0.96 -12.51
CA ALA A 80 -6.33 1.04 -13.95
C ALA A 80 -5.70 -0.16 -14.68
N ALA A 81 -4.47 -0.55 -14.30
CA ALA A 81 -3.81 -1.74 -14.86
C ALA A 81 -4.57 -3.04 -14.51
N ALA A 82 -5.11 -3.17 -13.29
CA ALA A 82 -5.93 -4.31 -12.91
C ALA A 82 -7.21 -4.42 -13.75
N LEU A 83 -7.88 -3.30 -14.01
CA LEU A 83 -9.08 -3.27 -14.83
C LEU A 83 -8.80 -3.61 -16.30
N VAL A 84 -7.65 -3.19 -16.84
CA VAL A 84 -7.26 -3.51 -18.21
C VAL A 84 -6.88 -5.00 -18.35
N SER A 85 -6.12 -5.53 -17.39
CA SER A 85 -5.58 -6.90 -17.48
C SER A 85 -6.52 -7.97 -16.89
N GLY A 86 -7.30 -7.63 -15.89
CA GLY A 86 -8.22 -8.53 -15.18
C GLY A 86 -9.70 -8.20 -15.40
N GLY A 87 -10.00 -7.21 -16.23
CA GLY A 87 -11.38 -6.73 -16.47
C GLY A 87 -12.01 -6.06 -15.24
N PRO A 88 -13.26 -5.58 -15.37
CA PRO A 88 -13.99 -4.94 -14.27
C PRO A 88 -14.14 -5.83 -13.03
N GLY A 89 -14.20 -7.16 -13.21
CA GLY A 89 -14.28 -8.13 -12.12
C GLY A 89 -13.07 -8.13 -11.18
N ALA A 90 -11.92 -7.63 -11.64
CA ALA A 90 -10.73 -7.50 -10.81
C ALA A 90 -10.98 -6.61 -9.58
N LEU A 91 -11.81 -5.57 -9.70
CA LEU A 91 -12.13 -4.71 -8.56
C LEU A 91 -12.87 -5.47 -7.45
N VAL A 92 -13.80 -6.36 -7.80
CA VAL A 92 -14.54 -7.18 -6.81
C VAL A 92 -13.58 -8.09 -6.05
N TRP A 93 -12.65 -8.73 -6.75
CA TRP A 93 -11.63 -9.57 -6.10
C TRP A 93 -10.63 -8.77 -5.27
N MET A 94 -10.35 -7.53 -5.69
CA MET A 94 -9.53 -6.58 -4.95
C MET A 94 -10.17 -6.24 -3.60
N GLU A 95 -11.47 -5.94 -3.57
CA GLU A 95 -12.23 -5.65 -2.36
C GLU A 95 -12.34 -6.86 -1.42
N LEU A 96 -12.58 -8.05 -1.99
CA LEU A 96 -12.62 -9.29 -1.21
C LEU A 96 -11.26 -9.57 -0.54
N ALA A 97 -10.17 -9.39 -1.28
CA ALA A 97 -8.83 -9.55 -0.75
C ALA A 97 -8.52 -8.51 0.35
N ALA A 98 -8.96 -7.25 0.16
CA ALA A 98 -8.83 -6.21 1.17
C ALA A 98 -9.63 -6.54 2.45
N PHE A 99 -10.85 -7.04 2.32
CA PHE A 99 -11.67 -7.46 3.46
C PHE A 99 -11.00 -8.56 4.31
N LEU A 100 -10.41 -9.55 3.65
CA LEU A 100 -9.60 -10.58 4.34
C LEU A 100 -8.28 -10.00 4.86
N GLY A 101 -7.71 -9.05 4.14
CA GLY A 101 -6.50 -8.33 4.52
C GLY A 101 -6.61 -7.51 5.81
N LEU A 102 -7.84 -7.08 6.19
CA LEU A 102 -8.08 -6.41 7.48
C LEU A 102 -7.56 -7.23 8.66
N ALA A 103 -7.81 -8.56 8.65
CA ALA A 103 -7.37 -9.44 9.73
C ALA A 103 -5.84 -9.60 9.74
N ALA A 104 -5.20 -9.72 8.57
CA ALA A 104 -3.76 -9.80 8.48
C ALA A 104 -3.08 -8.49 8.94
N LYS A 105 -3.58 -7.34 8.49
CA LYS A 105 -3.09 -6.01 8.88
C LYS A 105 -3.25 -5.76 10.38
N PHE A 106 -4.41 -6.12 10.96
CA PHE A 106 -4.65 -6.08 12.40
C PHE A 106 -3.60 -6.90 13.15
N ALA A 107 -3.42 -8.16 12.75
CA ALA A 107 -2.56 -9.12 13.42
C ALA A 107 -1.09 -8.71 13.40
N GLU A 108 -0.56 -8.33 12.24
CA GLU A 108 0.84 -7.92 12.09
C GLU A 108 1.15 -6.66 12.90
N CYS A 109 0.25 -5.66 12.91
CA CYS A 109 0.46 -4.42 13.66
C CYS A 109 0.28 -4.62 15.17
N MET A 110 -0.68 -5.44 15.60
CA MET A 110 -0.87 -5.81 17.00
C MET A 110 0.37 -6.52 17.56
N LEU A 111 0.86 -7.55 16.87
CA LEU A 111 2.07 -8.27 17.29
C LEU A 111 3.30 -7.38 17.30
N ALA A 112 3.44 -6.48 16.33
CA ALA A 112 4.57 -5.57 16.27
C ALA A 112 4.61 -4.60 17.48
N VAL A 113 3.47 -4.13 17.97
CA VAL A 113 3.40 -3.32 19.18
C VAL A 113 3.67 -4.17 20.43
N LYS A 114 3.14 -5.40 20.49
CA LYS A 114 3.32 -6.30 21.63
C LYS A 114 4.78 -6.71 21.83
N TYR A 115 5.53 -6.93 20.74
CA TYR A 115 6.92 -7.41 20.75
C TYR A 115 7.95 -6.36 20.32
N ARG A 116 7.56 -5.08 20.32
CA ARG A 116 8.48 -3.98 20.03
C ARG A 116 9.57 -3.86 21.07
N ARG A 117 10.67 -3.23 20.69
CA ARG A 117 11.78 -2.90 21.56
C ARG A 117 11.83 -1.39 21.82
N VAL A 118 12.25 -1.01 23.01
CA VAL A 118 12.44 0.39 23.38
C VAL A 118 13.94 0.63 23.54
N ARG A 119 14.47 1.65 22.85
CA ARG A 119 15.87 2.07 22.96
C ARG A 119 16.08 2.90 24.21
N ARG A 120 17.36 3.11 24.59
CA ARG A 120 17.72 3.94 25.75
C ARG A 120 17.25 5.40 25.65
N ASP A 121 17.11 5.91 24.44
CA ASP A 121 16.57 7.25 24.14
C ASP A 121 15.03 7.32 24.16
N GLY A 122 14.35 6.24 24.54
CA GLY A 122 12.90 6.13 24.56
C GLY A 122 12.26 5.88 23.20
N THR A 123 13.04 5.78 22.11
CA THR A 123 12.47 5.47 20.79
C THR A 123 12.01 4.02 20.72
N ARG A 124 10.80 3.83 20.16
CA ARG A 124 10.19 2.53 19.98
C ARG A 124 10.43 2.04 18.55
N TRP A 125 10.82 0.82 18.42
CA TRP A 125 11.05 0.20 17.13
C TRP A 125 10.68 -1.28 17.15
N GLY A 126 10.34 -1.83 16.00
CA GLY A 126 9.94 -3.22 15.87
C GLY A 126 9.45 -3.51 14.46
N GLY A 127 8.66 -4.53 14.36
CA GLY A 127 8.09 -5.03 13.11
C GLY A 127 8.15 -6.55 13.07
N PRO A 128 7.83 -7.19 11.94
CA PRO A 128 7.83 -8.65 11.81
C PRO A 128 9.14 -9.31 12.24
N MET A 129 10.30 -8.72 11.91
CA MET A 129 11.61 -9.25 12.29
C MET A 129 11.77 -9.37 13.80
N ALA A 130 11.31 -8.38 14.57
CA ALA A 130 11.38 -8.42 16.02
C ALA A 130 10.40 -9.45 16.63
N VAL A 131 9.22 -9.59 16.04
CA VAL A 131 8.24 -10.62 16.42
C VAL A 131 8.79 -12.01 16.19
N MET A 132 9.33 -12.29 14.99
CA MET A 132 9.91 -13.57 14.62
C MET A 132 11.06 -13.95 15.57
N GLU A 133 12.01 -13.04 15.78
CA GLU A 133 13.15 -13.27 16.66
C GLU A 133 12.71 -13.58 18.11
N THR A 134 11.71 -12.85 18.62
CA THR A 134 11.25 -13.00 20.00
C THR A 134 10.42 -14.27 20.20
N ARG A 135 9.59 -14.66 19.22
CA ARG A 135 8.62 -15.76 19.37
C ARG A 135 9.08 -17.09 18.79
N LEU A 136 9.93 -17.08 17.77
CA LEU A 136 10.38 -18.29 17.06
C LEU A 136 11.84 -18.64 17.36
N GLY A 137 12.49 -17.94 18.28
CA GLY A 137 13.86 -18.25 18.72
C GLY A 137 14.91 -18.14 17.61
N SER A 138 15.85 -19.08 17.55
CA SER A 138 16.95 -19.06 16.57
C SER A 138 16.48 -19.13 15.11
N ALA A 139 15.49 -19.96 14.80
CA ALA A 139 14.87 -20.02 13.49
C ALA A 139 14.19 -18.69 13.13
N GLY A 140 13.54 -18.07 14.12
CA GLY A 140 12.91 -16.76 13.97
C GLY A 140 13.92 -15.63 13.71
N ALA A 141 15.12 -15.72 14.28
CA ALA A 141 16.19 -14.75 14.01
C ALA A 141 16.66 -14.83 12.53
N VAL A 142 16.79 -16.04 11.98
CA VAL A 142 17.14 -16.23 10.55
C VAL A 142 16.02 -15.69 9.67
N LEU A 143 14.78 -16.06 9.96
CA LEU A 143 13.59 -15.62 9.22
C LEU A 143 13.41 -14.11 9.29
N GLY A 144 13.66 -13.50 10.44
CA GLY A 144 13.62 -12.05 10.66
C GLY A 144 14.68 -11.28 9.86
N ARG A 145 15.90 -11.83 9.75
CA ARG A 145 16.95 -11.24 8.90
C ARG A 145 16.59 -11.33 7.42
N PHE A 146 16.06 -12.48 6.98
CA PHE A 146 15.56 -12.67 5.63
C PHE A 146 14.46 -11.65 5.31
N TYR A 147 13.45 -11.54 6.18
CA TYR A 147 12.41 -10.52 6.07
C TYR A 147 12.99 -9.11 5.95
N ALA A 148 13.88 -8.74 6.87
CA ALA A 148 14.43 -7.39 6.93
C ALA A 148 15.25 -7.02 5.69
N LEU A 149 15.99 -8.00 5.10
CA LEU A 149 16.74 -7.81 3.86
C LEU A 149 15.79 -7.45 2.70
N PHE A 150 14.72 -8.23 2.51
CA PHE A 150 13.78 -7.98 1.42
C PHE A 150 12.90 -6.75 1.67
N ALA A 151 12.54 -6.47 2.93
CA ALA A 151 11.86 -5.22 3.29
C ALA A 151 12.74 -3.98 3.03
N LEU A 152 14.05 -4.07 3.25
CA LEU A 152 15.00 -3.02 2.89
C LEU A 152 15.06 -2.82 1.38
N LEU A 153 15.20 -3.91 0.61
CA LEU A 153 15.23 -3.85 -0.85
C LEU A 153 13.92 -3.28 -1.43
N MET A 154 12.77 -3.71 -0.87
CA MET A 154 11.46 -3.18 -1.25
C MET A 154 11.35 -1.68 -0.99
N ALA A 155 11.78 -1.21 0.19
CA ALA A 155 11.73 0.20 0.52
C ALA A 155 12.55 1.05 -0.47
N PHE A 156 13.72 0.58 -0.90
CA PHE A 156 14.54 1.25 -1.92
C PHE A 156 13.90 1.16 -3.31
N ALA A 157 13.52 -0.03 -3.77
CA ALA A 157 13.01 -0.22 -5.12
C ALA A 157 11.62 0.42 -5.28
N MET A 158 10.65 0.05 -4.43
CA MET A 158 9.27 0.50 -4.53
C MET A 158 9.08 1.91 -3.93
N GLY A 159 9.65 2.13 -2.73
CA GLY A 159 9.46 3.38 -2.00
C GLY A 159 10.25 4.54 -2.57
N ALA A 160 11.56 4.38 -2.83
CA ALA A 160 12.39 5.45 -3.35
C ALA A 160 12.33 5.54 -4.87
N MET A 161 12.74 4.46 -5.57
CA MET A 161 13.02 4.53 -6.99
C MET A 161 11.75 4.53 -7.85
N ALA A 162 10.80 3.62 -7.60
CA ALA A 162 9.59 3.53 -8.41
C ALA A 162 8.69 4.76 -8.26
N GLN A 163 8.55 5.27 -7.04
CA GLN A 163 7.72 6.47 -6.79
C GLN A 163 8.33 7.72 -7.42
N SER A 164 9.64 7.90 -7.28
CA SER A 164 10.33 9.04 -7.87
C SER A 164 10.36 8.97 -9.41
N GLY A 165 10.46 7.76 -9.98
CA GLY A 165 10.33 7.54 -11.41
C GLY A 165 8.94 7.89 -11.93
N ALA A 166 7.88 7.44 -11.26
CA ALA A 166 6.50 7.78 -11.61
C ALA A 166 6.23 9.30 -11.51
N LEU A 167 6.79 9.95 -10.49
CA LEU A 167 6.74 11.40 -10.34
C LEU A 167 7.43 12.10 -11.52
N ALA A 168 8.64 11.64 -11.88
CA ALA A 168 9.40 12.20 -12.99
C ALA A 168 8.67 12.02 -14.32
N ASP A 169 8.06 10.86 -14.57
CA ASP A 169 7.25 10.61 -15.76
C ASP A 169 6.04 11.54 -15.83
N THR A 170 5.31 11.69 -14.71
CA THR A 170 4.14 12.55 -14.64
C THR A 170 4.48 14.01 -14.91
N PHE A 171 5.52 14.55 -14.25
CA PHE A 171 5.91 15.95 -14.41
C PHE A 171 6.59 16.24 -15.75
N SER A 172 7.32 15.27 -16.31
CA SER A 172 7.91 15.41 -17.64
C SER A 172 6.84 15.46 -18.73
N ALA A 173 5.82 14.64 -18.61
CA ALA A 173 4.70 14.62 -19.57
C ALA A 173 3.81 15.87 -19.45
N ALA A 174 3.55 16.34 -18.22
CA ALA A 174 2.63 17.46 -17.98
C ALA A 174 3.27 18.84 -18.21
N PHE A 175 4.57 19.01 -17.89
CA PHE A 175 5.22 20.32 -17.82
C PHE A 175 6.52 20.41 -18.63
N ALA A 176 6.85 19.41 -19.44
CA ALA A 176 8.08 19.32 -20.24
C ALA A 176 9.38 19.50 -19.41
N HIS A 177 9.34 19.14 -18.11
CA HIS A 177 10.53 19.20 -17.26
C HIS A 177 11.42 17.98 -17.47
N SER A 178 12.75 18.20 -17.43
CA SER A 178 13.70 17.08 -17.51
C SER A 178 13.59 16.19 -16.27
N ARG A 179 13.54 14.88 -16.47
CA ARG A 179 13.42 13.87 -15.40
C ARG A 179 14.44 14.06 -14.27
N TRP A 180 15.70 14.37 -14.61
CA TRP A 180 16.74 14.58 -13.60
C TRP A 180 16.49 15.79 -12.70
N ARG A 181 15.85 16.87 -13.20
CA ARG A 181 15.48 18.04 -12.38
C ARG A 181 14.40 17.67 -11.38
N VAL A 182 13.37 16.96 -11.83
CA VAL A 182 12.32 16.45 -10.94
C VAL A 182 12.92 15.55 -9.87
N GLY A 183 13.81 14.61 -10.26
CA GLY A 183 14.51 13.74 -9.33
C GLY A 183 15.36 14.48 -8.31
N LEU A 184 16.11 15.50 -8.74
CA LEU A 184 16.95 16.30 -7.86
C LEU A 184 16.12 17.06 -6.82
N VAL A 185 15.05 17.72 -7.24
CA VAL A 185 14.15 18.45 -6.34
C VAL A 185 13.47 17.49 -5.36
N THR A 186 12.97 16.36 -5.85
CA THR A 186 12.32 15.36 -5.01
C THR A 186 13.30 14.79 -3.98
N ALA A 187 14.52 14.44 -4.39
CA ALA A 187 15.54 13.92 -3.49
C ALA A 187 15.96 14.95 -2.43
N ALA A 188 16.15 16.20 -2.82
CA ALA A 188 16.50 17.29 -1.90
C ALA A 188 15.40 17.51 -0.86
N LEU A 189 14.13 17.61 -1.29
CA LEU A 189 12.97 17.73 -0.39
C LEU A 189 12.83 16.52 0.53
N ALA A 190 12.96 15.31 -0.01
CA ALA A 190 12.91 14.09 0.79
C ALA A 190 14.02 14.07 1.85
N LEU A 191 15.28 14.33 1.47
CA LEU A 191 16.41 14.34 2.40
C LEU A 191 16.23 15.35 3.55
N THR A 192 15.74 16.56 3.28
CA THR A 192 15.48 17.57 4.33
C THR A 192 14.47 17.08 5.37
N ILE A 193 13.50 16.26 4.96
CA ILE A 193 12.50 15.68 5.85
C ILE A 193 13.06 14.45 6.58
N LEU A 194 13.76 13.57 5.86
CA LEU A 194 14.34 12.34 6.39
C LEU A 194 15.38 12.62 7.50
N LEU A 195 16.13 13.72 7.38
CA LEU A 195 17.08 14.12 8.44
C LEU A 195 16.40 14.37 9.79
N GLY A 196 15.13 14.74 9.79
CA GLY A 196 14.32 14.88 11.02
C GLY A 196 13.79 13.55 11.59
N GLY A 197 14.01 12.42 10.88
CA GLY A 197 13.62 11.08 11.29
C GLY A 197 12.10 10.87 11.32
N ILE A 198 11.70 9.74 11.91
CA ILE A 198 10.29 9.27 11.89
C ILE A 198 9.30 10.29 12.46
N ARG A 199 9.68 11.09 13.45
CA ARG A 199 8.79 12.11 14.04
C ARG A 199 8.40 13.16 13.00
N ARG A 200 9.39 13.66 12.25
CA ARG A 200 9.15 14.65 11.19
C ARG A 200 8.37 14.07 10.03
N ILE A 201 8.69 12.85 9.64
CA ILE A 201 7.92 12.12 8.60
C ILE A 201 6.47 11.99 9.03
N ALA A 202 6.20 11.54 10.27
CA ALA A 202 4.85 11.38 10.79
C ALA A 202 4.09 12.72 10.87
N GLU A 203 4.73 13.80 11.30
CA GLU A 203 4.13 15.14 11.35
C GLU A 203 3.68 15.60 9.96
N ILE A 204 4.51 15.44 8.96
CA ILE A 204 4.21 15.81 7.58
C ILE A 204 3.10 14.89 7.03
N SER A 205 3.19 13.58 7.26
CA SER A 205 2.18 12.61 6.82
C SER A 205 0.80 12.87 7.42
N THR A 206 0.72 13.37 8.68
CA THR A 206 -0.57 13.71 9.30
C THR A 206 -1.32 14.84 8.61
N VAL A 207 -0.64 15.64 7.80
CA VAL A 207 -1.23 16.72 7.01
C VAL A 207 -1.38 16.31 5.55
N LEU A 208 -0.30 15.81 4.93
CA LEU A 208 -0.31 15.52 3.49
C LEU A 208 -1.25 14.37 3.12
N VAL A 209 -1.29 13.29 3.93
CA VAL A 209 -2.12 12.12 3.59
C VAL A 209 -3.61 12.44 3.55
N PRO A 210 -4.22 13.11 4.57
CA PRO A 210 -5.61 13.53 4.47
C PRO A 210 -5.88 14.50 3.32
N VAL A 211 -4.98 15.47 3.07
CA VAL A 211 -5.15 16.46 1.99
C VAL A 211 -5.15 15.78 0.63
N MET A 212 -4.16 14.90 0.36
CA MET A 212 -4.08 14.20 -0.92
C MET A 212 -5.27 13.25 -1.13
N ALA A 213 -5.70 12.55 -0.06
CA ALA A 213 -6.84 11.65 -0.12
C ALA A 213 -8.14 12.42 -0.43
N LEU A 214 -8.39 13.54 0.26
CA LEU A 214 -9.58 14.37 0.03
C LEU A 214 -9.60 14.99 -1.37
N LEU A 215 -8.44 15.47 -1.85
CA LEU A 215 -8.30 16.01 -3.20
C LEU A 215 -8.66 14.95 -4.26
N TYR A 216 -8.07 13.76 -4.14
CA TYR A 216 -8.30 12.68 -5.10
C TYR A 216 -9.72 12.11 -5.02
N LEU A 217 -10.20 11.86 -3.81
CA LEU A 217 -11.57 11.36 -3.59
C LEU A 217 -12.62 12.37 -4.08
N GLY A 218 -12.40 13.67 -3.86
CA GLY A 218 -13.28 14.71 -4.36
C GLY A 218 -13.41 14.68 -5.88
N GLY A 219 -12.28 14.56 -6.59
CA GLY A 219 -12.27 14.41 -8.05
C GLY A 219 -12.93 13.12 -8.52
N GLY A 220 -12.58 11.98 -7.89
CA GLY A 220 -13.15 10.68 -8.24
C GLY A 220 -14.67 10.60 -8.00
N LEU A 221 -15.14 11.14 -6.87
CA LEU A 221 -16.56 11.24 -6.58
C LEU A 221 -17.29 12.16 -7.58
N ALA A 222 -16.67 13.27 -7.99
CA ALA A 222 -17.26 14.13 -9.04
C ALA A 222 -17.45 13.36 -10.36
N VAL A 223 -16.46 12.52 -10.75
CA VAL A 223 -16.57 11.67 -11.95
C VAL A 223 -17.69 10.64 -11.80
N ILE A 224 -17.80 9.98 -10.65
CA ILE A 224 -18.87 9.01 -10.39
C ILE A 224 -20.26 9.70 -10.43
N LEU A 225 -20.40 10.83 -9.75
CA LEU A 225 -21.66 11.60 -9.70
C LEU A 225 -22.04 12.14 -11.08
N GLY A 226 -21.08 12.62 -11.88
CA GLY A 226 -21.31 13.06 -13.26
C GLY A 226 -21.74 11.93 -14.19
N ASN A 227 -21.41 10.68 -13.86
CA ASN A 227 -21.77 9.47 -14.61
C ASN A 227 -22.76 8.57 -13.83
N LEU A 228 -23.54 9.11 -12.90
CA LEU A 228 -24.38 8.35 -11.96
C LEU A 228 -25.37 7.40 -12.68
N ARG A 229 -25.86 7.77 -13.88
CA ARG A 229 -26.75 6.92 -14.69
C ARG A 229 -26.10 5.60 -15.11
N ARG A 230 -24.78 5.57 -15.29
CA ARG A 230 -24.02 4.38 -15.67
C ARG A 230 -23.56 3.53 -14.47
N LEU A 231 -23.69 4.06 -13.24
CA LEU A 231 -23.24 3.36 -12.04
C LEU A 231 -23.88 1.98 -11.84
N PRO A 232 -25.21 1.79 -12.00
CA PRO A 232 -25.83 0.46 -11.87
C PRO A 232 -25.28 -0.55 -12.89
N GLU A 233 -25.10 -0.13 -14.15
CA GLU A 233 -24.54 -0.97 -15.20
C GLU A 233 -23.10 -1.35 -14.92
N ALA A 234 -22.28 -0.40 -14.44
CA ALA A 234 -20.88 -0.65 -14.05
C ALA A 234 -20.79 -1.65 -12.89
N LEU A 235 -21.63 -1.54 -11.87
CA LEU A 235 -21.68 -2.48 -10.75
C LEU A 235 -22.10 -3.89 -11.20
N ILE A 236 -23.14 -3.99 -12.04
CA ILE A 236 -23.58 -5.29 -12.60
C ILE A 236 -22.47 -5.89 -13.45
N LEU A 237 -21.80 -5.10 -14.29
CA LEU A 237 -20.67 -5.56 -15.11
C LEU A 237 -19.52 -6.10 -14.24
N MET A 238 -19.15 -5.38 -13.20
CA MET A 238 -18.11 -5.80 -12.25
C MET A 238 -18.45 -7.15 -11.61
N LEU A 239 -19.68 -7.32 -11.10
CA LEU A 239 -20.11 -8.56 -10.47
C LEU A 239 -20.16 -9.73 -11.47
N ARG A 240 -20.69 -9.49 -12.67
CA ARG A 240 -20.72 -10.51 -13.74
C ARG A 240 -19.31 -10.95 -14.12
N CYS A 241 -18.39 -10.00 -14.38
CA CYS A 241 -17.01 -10.31 -14.74
C CYS A 241 -16.22 -10.97 -13.61
N ALA A 242 -16.61 -10.80 -12.35
CA ALA A 242 -15.96 -11.45 -11.22
C ALA A 242 -16.28 -12.95 -11.12
N VAL A 243 -17.49 -13.39 -11.53
CA VAL A 243 -17.96 -14.76 -11.34
C VAL A 243 -18.09 -15.54 -12.66
N ALA A 244 -18.29 -14.88 -13.80
CA ALA A 244 -18.39 -15.53 -15.09
C ALA A 244 -17.06 -16.22 -15.46
N PRO A 245 -17.11 -17.45 -16.05
CA PRO A 245 -15.89 -18.14 -16.47
C PRO A 245 -15.15 -17.38 -17.59
N GLU A 246 -15.91 -16.72 -18.46
CA GLU A 246 -15.42 -15.85 -19.52
C GLU A 246 -16.35 -14.63 -19.62
N ALA A 247 -15.77 -13.46 -19.61
CA ALA A 247 -16.50 -12.22 -19.84
C ALA A 247 -15.98 -11.57 -21.12
N ALA A 248 -16.82 -11.56 -22.16
CA ALA A 248 -16.54 -10.81 -23.35
C ALA A 248 -16.66 -9.32 -23.02
N LEU A 249 -15.54 -8.62 -22.91
CA LEU A 249 -15.48 -7.18 -22.88
C LEU A 249 -15.33 -6.69 -24.31
N GLY A 250 -16.35 -6.04 -24.85
CA GLY A 250 -16.27 -5.44 -26.18
C GLY A 250 -15.10 -4.45 -26.26
N GLY A 251 -14.44 -4.39 -27.42
CA GLY A 251 -13.36 -3.45 -27.68
C GLY A 251 -11.94 -4.05 -27.48
N ALA A 252 -11.00 -3.20 -27.11
CA ALA A 252 -9.56 -3.50 -27.03
C ALA A 252 -9.15 -4.50 -25.93
N LEU A 253 -10.04 -4.85 -25.00
CA LEU A 253 -9.72 -5.71 -23.85
C LEU A 253 -9.83 -7.22 -24.14
N GLY A 254 -10.47 -7.62 -25.26
CA GLY A 254 -10.64 -9.03 -25.59
C GLY A 254 -11.46 -9.83 -24.57
N ILE A 255 -11.18 -11.13 -24.46
CA ILE A 255 -11.81 -12.04 -23.50
C ILE A 255 -10.93 -12.11 -22.25
N VAL A 256 -11.47 -11.70 -21.09
CA VAL A 256 -10.79 -11.79 -19.79
C VAL A 256 -11.45 -12.90 -18.97
N THR A 257 -10.64 -13.83 -18.47
CA THR A 257 -11.14 -14.97 -17.70
C THR A 257 -11.33 -14.60 -16.22
N ARG A 258 -12.22 -15.30 -15.51
CA ARG A 258 -12.37 -15.21 -14.06
C ARG A 258 -11.03 -15.40 -13.33
N ARG A 259 -10.17 -16.27 -13.84
CA ARG A 259 -8.84 -16.53 -13.26
C ARG A 259 -7.94 -15.28 -13.32
N GLU A 260 -7.99 -14.55 -14.42
CA GLU A 260 -7.25 -13.29 -14.57
C GLU A 260 -7.84 -12.21 -13.69
N ALA A 261 -9.17 -12.07 -13.62
CA ALA A 261 -9.84 -11.14 -12.72
C ALA A 261 -9.42 -11.38 -11.26
N LEU A 262 -9.44 -12.63 -10.79
CA LEU A 262 -8.98 -13.01 -9.45
C LEU A 262 -7.50 -12.68 -9.25
N ARG A 263 -6.64 -13.13 -10.18
CA ARG A 263 -5.18 -12.94 -10.09
C ARG A 263 -4.81 -11.46 -10.00
N TRP A 264 -5.31 -10.65 -10.94
CA TRP A 264 -5.01 -9.23 -10.98
C TRP A 264 -5.65 -8.46 -9.83
N GLY A 265 -6.89 -8.79 -9.46
CA GLY A 265 -7.57 -8.15 -8.33
C GLY A 265 -6.82 -8.40 -7.01
N VAL A 266 -6.51 -9.66 -6.69
CA VAL A 266 -5.82 -10.00 -5.45
C VAL A 266 -4.39 -9.44 -5.42
N ALA A 267 -3.63 -9.62 -6.51
CA ALA A 267 -2.26 -9.12 -6.57
C ALA A 267 -2.21 -7.59 -6.39
N ARG A 268 -3.12 -6.85 -7.02
CA ARG A 268 -3.17 -5.39 -6.89
C ARG A 268 -3.72 -4.91 -5.55
N SER A 269 -4.63 -5.64 -4.92
CA SER A 269 -5.06 -5.38 -3.56
C SER A 269 -3.88 -5.41 -2.59
N VAL A 270 -3.12 -6.51 -2.61
CA VAL A 270 -1.95 -6.69 -1.74
C VAL A 270 -0.86 -5.67 -2.03
N PHE A 271 -0.63 -5.37 -3.30
CA PHE A 271 0.34 -4.35 -3.71
C PHE A 271 -0.05 -2.94 -3.23
N SER A 272 -1.35 -2.61 -3.18
CA SER A 272 -1.86 -1.33 -2.71
C SER A 272 -1.80 -1.23 -1.18
N ASN A 273 -2.49 -2.13 -0.47
CA ASN A 273 -2.67 -2.01 0.97
C ASN A 273 -1.57 -2.68 1.81
N GLU A 274 -0.69 -3.46 1.19
CA GLU A 274 0.41 -4.19 1.84
C GLU A 274 -0.02 -5.07 3.03
N ALA A 275 -1.27 -5.58 3.05
CA ALA A 275 -1.73 -6.46 4.12
C ALA A 275 -1.05 -7.85 4.01
N GLY A 276 -0.46 -8.29 5.11
CA GLY A 276 0.32 -9.53 5.15
C GLY A 276 1.78 -9.37 4.71
N LEU A 277 2.21 -8.19 4.24
CA LEU A 277 3.61 -7.91 3.95
C LEU A 277 4.41 -7.50 5.20
N GLY A 278 3.75 -7.04 6.26
CA GLY A 278 4.40 -6.64 7.51
C GLY A 278 5.01 -5.23 7.50
N SER A 279 4.95 -4.51 6.40
CA SER A 279 5.52 -3.17 6.26
C SER A 279 4.88 -2.15 7.22
N ALA A 280 3.55 -2.13 7.32
CA ALA A 280 2.83 -1.27 8.26
C ALA A 280 3.09 -1.65 9.73
N ALA A 281 3.46 -2.87 10.02
CA ALA A 281 3.83 -3.31 11.35
C ALA A 281 5.09 -2.59 11.87
N ILE A 282 6.01 -2.20 10.96
CA ILE A 282 7.20 -1.42 11.29
C ILE A 282 6.80 -0.03 11.82
N THR A 283 5.89 0.64 11.14
CA THR A 283 5.40 1.96 11.57
C THR A 283 4.52 1.85 12.82
N ALA A 284 3.67 0.81 12.92
CA ALA A 284 2.83 0.54 14.08
C ALA A 284 3.64 0.33 15.37
N ALA A 285 4.79 -0.33 15.28
CA ALA A 285 5.69 -0.54 16.42
C ALA A 285 6.20 0.79 17.03
N CYS A 286 6.30 1.85 16.22
CA CYS A 286 6.76 3.17 16.65
C CYS A 286 5.65 3.99 17.35
N ALA A 287 4.39 3.53 17.33
CA ALA A 287 3.26 4.24 17.90
C ALA A 287 3.37 4.36 19.44
N ASP A 288 3.03 5.54 19.95
CA ASP A 288 3.04 5.81 21.39
C ASP A 288 1.75 5.32 22.05
N THR A 289 1.62 4.02 22.18
CA THR A 289 0.52 3.31 22.83
C THR A 289 1.04 2.06 23.54
N GLU A 290 0.43 1.71 24.66
CA GLU A 290 0.73 0.46 25.37
C GLU A 290 -0.33 -0.63 25.09
N GLU A 291 -1.32 -0.33 24.24
CA GLU A 291 -2.41 -1.25 23.91
C GLU A 291 -2.23 -1.86 22.51
N PRO A 292 -1.69 -3.09 22.37
CA PRO A 292 -1.45 -3.73 21.08
C PRO A 292 -2.71 -3.88 20.23
N VAL A 293 -3.82 -4.36 20.84
CA VAL A 293 -5.09 -4.55 20.14
C VAL A 293 -5.65 -3.24 19.60
N LYS A 294 -5.56 -2.15 20.38
CA LYS A 294 -6.00 -0.82 19.96
C LYS A 294 -5.21 -0.33 18.74
N GLN A 295 -3.88 -0.49 18.76
CA GLN A 295 -3.06 -0.11 17.61
C GLN A 295 -3.33 -1.01 16.40
N GLY A 296 -3.55 -2.30 16.60
CA GLY A 296 -3.95 -3.21 15.53
C GLY A 296 -5.24 -2.75 14.84
N LEU A 297 -6.27 -2.38 15.63
CA LEU A 297 -7.53 -1.82 15.12
C LEU A 297 -7.30 -0.51 14.36
N ILE A 298 -6.52 0.41 14.90
CA ILE A 298 -6.19 1.68 14.22
C ILE A 298 -5.47 1.39 12.90
N SER A 299 -4.45 0.52 12.91
CA SER A 299 -3.62 0.26 11.73
C SER A 299 -4.38 -0.47 10.61
N MET A 300 -5.34 -1.36 10.94
CA MET A 300 -6.13 -2.04 9.91
C MET A 300 -7.03 -1.10 9.11
N THR A 301 -7.40 0.07 9.67
CA THR A 301 -8.16 1.09 8.92
C THR A 301 -7.38 1.62 7.72
N GLY A 302 -6.05 1.41 7.70
CA GLY A 302 -5.22 1.69 6.53
C GLY A 302 -5.69 0.91 5.30
N VAL A 303 -6.02 -0.38 5.42
CA VAL A 303 -6.57 -1.19 4.32
C VAL A 303 -7.93 -0.65 3.86
N PHE A 304 -8.76 -0.23 4.81
CA PHE A 304 -10.07 0.36 4.50
C PHE A 304 -9.91 1.65 3.67
N PHE A 305 -9.10 2.60 4.13
CA PHE A 305 -8.93 3.88 3.41
C PHE A 305 -8.22 3.69 2.07
N ASP A 306 -7.15 2.88 2.04
CA ASP A 306 -6.34 2.67 0.86
C ASP A 306 -7.11 1.93 -0.24
N THR A 307 -7.62 0.74 0.05
CA THR A 307 -8.23 -0.12 -0.97
C THR A 307 -9.73 0.05 -1.03
N MET A 308 -10.44 -0.16 0.10
CA MET A 308 -11.90 -0.16 0.09
C MET A 308 -12.51 1.22 -0.21
N VAL A 309 -11.75 2.31 -0.03
CA VAL A 309 -12.21 3.66 -0.38
C VAL A 309 -11.52 4.17 -1.64
N ILE A 310 -10.18 4.38 -1.62
CA ILE A 310 -9.48 5.06 -2.72
C ILE A 310 -9.49 4.21 -3.99
N CYS A 311 -9.12 2.92 -3.91
CA CYS A 311 -9.11 2.06 -5.10
C CYS A 311 -10.51 1.81 -5.65
N THR A 312 -11.53 1.68 -4.79
CA THR A 312 -12.93 1.56 -5.22
C THR A 312 -13.38 2.80 -5.98
N VAL A 313 -13.08 4.00 -5.47
CA VAL A 313 -13.41 5.26 -6.18
C VAL A 313 -12.70 5.32 -7.53
N THR A 314 -11.42 4.95 -7.61
CA THR A 314 -10.68 4.88 -8.87
C THR A 314 -11.34 3.92 -9.87
N GLY A 315 -11.62 2.70 -9.43
CA GLY A 315 -12.20 1.66 -10.28
C GLY A 315 -13.60 2.02 -10.76
N LEU A 316 -14.46 2.55 -9.87
CA LEU A 316 -15.80 3.02 -10.22
C LEU A 316 -15.74 4.21 -11.19
N ALA A 317 -14.87 5.19 -10.95
CA ALA A 317 -14.71 6.34 -11.84
C ALA A 317 -14.34 5.87 -13.27
N ILE A 318 -13.40 4.94 -13.41
CA ILE A 318 -13.02 4.40 -14.72
C ILE A 318 -14.17 3.62 -15.37
N CYS A 319 -14.84 2.74 -14.64
CA CYS A 319 -15.93 1.93 -15.20
C CYS A 319 -17.18 2.76 -15.55
N CYS A 320 -17.56 3.74 -14.70
CA CYS A 320 -18.71 4.59 -14.95
C CYS A 320 -18.48 5.60 -16.09
N SER A 321 -17.23 6.05 -16.29
CA SER A 321 -16.90 6.99 -17.38
C SER A 321 -17.04 6.39 -18.77
N GLY A 322 -17.03 5.04 -18.89
CA GLY A 322 -17.06 4.33 -20.16
C GLY A 322 -15.76 4.42 -20.94
N THR A 323 -14.64 4.76 -20.29
CA THR A 323 -13.33 4.88 -20.92
C THR A 323 -12.54 3.58 -20.94
N LEU A 324 -12.99 2.56 -20.19
CA LEU A 324 -12.36 1.24 -20.22
C LEU A 324 -12.42 0.64 -21.63
N GLY A 325 -11.26 0.22 -22.14
CA GLY A 325 -11.14 -0.30 -23.51
C GLY A 325 -10.91 0.77 -24.58
N THR A 326 -10.82 2.06 -24.23
CA THR A 326 -10.43 3.09 -25.21
C THR A 326 -8.94 2.99 -25.54
N ALA A 327 -8.58 3.38 -26.77
CA ALA A 327 -7.23 3.36 -27.29
C ALA A 327 -6.65 4.78 -27.43
N ASP A 328 -5.32 4.86 -27.45
CA ASP A 328 -4.58 6.09 -27.79
C ASP A 328 -4.65 6.38 -29.31
N GLY A 329 -4.09 7.50 -29.73
CA GLY A 329 -4.01 7.88 -31.15
C GLY A 329 -3.22 6.90 -32.05
N ALA A 330 -2.48 5.95 -31.45
CA ALA A 330 -1.75 4.89 -32.15
C ALA A 330 -2.51 3.54 -32.10
N GLY A 331 -3.76 3.51 -31.62
CA GLY A 331 -4.57 2.30 -31.51
C GLY A 331 -4.19 1.37 -30.35
N ARG A 332 -3.33 1.79 -29.41
CA ARG A 332 -2.96 0.97 -28.25
C ARG A 332 -3.91 1.24 -27.09
N PRO A 333 -4.35 0.19 -26.35
CA PRO A 333 -5.25 0.38 -25.23
C PRO A 333 -4.67 1.35 -24.17
N LEU A 334 -5.47 2.30 -23.71
CA LEU A 334 -5.09 3.16 -22.60
C LEU A 334 -4.97 2.33 -21.32
N THR A 335 -3.91 2.55 -20.56
CA THR A 335 -3.66 1.85 -19.30
C THR A 335 -3.02 2.81 -18.27
N GLY A 336 -2.99 2.39 -17.01
CA GLY A 336 -2.32 3.14 -15.94
C GLY A 336 -2.86 4.56 -15.77
N ALA A 337 -1.95 5.53 -15.62
CA ALA A 337 -2.30 6.92 -15.40
C ALA A 337 -3.10 7.54 -16.55
N ALA A 338 -2.81 7.16 -17.80
CA ALA A 338 -3.50 7.69 -18.98
C ALA A 338 -4.97 7.30 -19.00
N LEU A 339 -5.32 6.06 -18.62
CA LEU A 339 -6.71 5.62 -18.51
C LEU A 339 -7.45 6.37 -17.40
N THR A 340 -6.83 6.50 -16.22
CA THR A 340 -7.44 7.25 -15.12
C THR A 340 -7.64 8.72 -15.49
N LEU A 341 -6.63 9.35 -16.10
CA LEU A 341 -6.74 10.72 -16.59
C LEU A 341 -7.92 10.86 -17.55
N ARG A 342 -8.02 9.97 -18.55
CA ARG A 342 -9.12 9.99 -19.52
C ARG A 342 -10.48 9.84 -18.87
N ALA A 343 -10.60 9.01 -17.82
CA ALA A 343 -11.85 8.87 -17.06
C ALA A 343 -12.23 10.17 -16.34
N PHE A 344 -11.26 10.85 -15.74
CA PHE A 344 -11.49 12.12 -15.05
C PHE A 344 -11.81 13.28 -16.01
N GLU A 345 -11.19 13.27 -17.19
CA GLU A 345 -11.49 14.28 -18.24
C GLU A 345 -12.96 14.28 -18.68
N THR A 346 -13.66 13.15 -18.58
CA THR A 346 -15.07 13.05 -19.00
C THR A 346 -16.00 14.00 -18.24
N VAL A 347 -15.64 14.40 -17.02
CA VAL A 347 -16.42 15.29 -16.16
C VAL A 347 -15.66 16.56 -15.80
N LEU A 348 -14.37 16.45 -15.48
CA LEU A 348 -13.56 17.59 -15.03
C LEU A 348 -12.94 18.39 -16.17
N GLY A 349 -12.98 17.86 -17.41
CA GLY A 349 -12.40 18.52 -18.57
C GLY A 349 -10.94 18.94 -18.36
N PRO A 350 -10.58 20.21 -18.63
CA PRO A 350 -9.21 20.72 -18.50
C PRO A 350 -8.62 20.72 -17.09
N LEU A 351 -9.45 20.52 -16.05
CA LEU A 351 -8.97 20.43 -14.66
C LEU A 351 -8.41 19.05 -14.33
N ALA A 352 -8.80 18.01 -15.08
CA ALA A 352 -8.38 16.63 -14.80
C ALA A 352 -6.85 16.44 -14.84
N PRO A 353 -6.09 16.94 -15.82
CA PRO A 353 -4.62 16.79 -15.84
C PRO A 353 -3.95 17.40 -14.60
N TRP A 354 -4.44 18.57 -14.17
CA TRP A 354 -3.90 19.23 -12.98
C TRP A 354 -4.22 18.45 -11.71
N LEU A 355 -5.46 18.00 -11.54
CA LEU A 355 -5.87 17.24 -10.37
C LEU A 355 -5.11 15.91 -10.27
N ILE A 356 -5.07 15.15 -11.36
CA ILE A 356 -4.37 13.85 -11.40
C ILE A 356 -2.86 14.05 -11.24
N GLY A 357 -2.27 15.06 -11.88
CA GLY A 357 -0.84 15.37 -11.77
C GLY A 357 -0.44 15.72 -10.33
N VAL A 358 -1.20 16.61 -9.67
CA VAL A 358 -0.97 16.98 -8.27
C VAL A 358 -1.21 15.79 -7.34
N ALA A 359 -2.28 15.02 -7.55
CA ALA A 359 -2.58 13.84 -6.73
C ALA A 359 -1.46 12.79 -6.85
N LEU A 360 -1.04 12.43 -8.07
CA LEU A 360 0.07 11.50 -8.29
C LEU A 360 1.38 12.01 -7.68
N GLY A 361 1.63 13.33 -7.80
CA GLY A 361 2.79 13.97 -7.19
C GLY A 361 2.81 13.83 -5.67
N LEU A 362 1.70 14.14 -5.02
CA LEU A 362 1.56 14.01 -3.57
C LEU A 362 1.64 12.54 -3.12
N PHE A 363 0.96 11.63 -3.82
CA PHE A 363 0.96 10.20 -3.53
C PHE A 363 2.37 9.62 -3.64
N ALA A 364 3.08 9.90 -4.73
CA ALA A 364 4.44 9.43 -4.90
C ALA A 364 5.39 10.01 -3.85
N PHE A 365 5.30 11.30 -3.56
CA PHE A 365 6.16 11.94 -2.57
C PHE A 365 5.91 11.44 -1.15
N THR A 366 4.65 11.25 -0.75
CA THR A 366 4.35 10.68 0.57
C THR A 366 4.82 9.23 0.68
N SER A 367 4.74 8.44 -0.40
CA SER A 367 5.25 7.07 -0.40
C SER A 367 6.78 7.03 -0.25
N VAL A 368 7.51 7.97 -0.86
CA VAL A 368 8.96 8.12 -0.61
C VAL A 368 9.22 8.33 0.88
N LEU A 369 8.45 9.16 1.56
CA LEU A 369 8.64 9.43 2.99
C LEU A 369 8.24 8.24 3.87
N GLY A 370 7.10 7.61 3.59
CA GLY A 370 6.59 6.47 4.37
C GLY A 370 7.52 5.26 4.32
N CYS A 371 7.98 4.88 3.13
CA CYS A 371 8.90 3.76 2.94
C CYS A 371 10.31 4.02 3.50
N ALA A 372 10.72 5.28 3.64
CA ALA A 372 11.99 5.59 4.29
C ALA A 372 12.04 5.12 5.75
N VAL A 373 10.91 5.14 6.47
CA VAL A 373 10.82 4.61 7.84
C VAL A 373 11.08 3.10 7.87
N GLN A 374 10.59 2.39 6.85
CA GLN A 374 10.83 0.96 6.70
C GLN A 374 12.30 0.69 6.40
N ALA A 375 12.92 1.46 5.49
CA ALA A 375 14.35 1.38 5.18
C ALA A 375 15.23 1.63 6.41
N GLU A 376 14.98 2.71 7.16
CA GLU A 376 15.74 3.05 8.37
C GLU A 376 15.65 1.94 9.45
N THR A 377 14.44 1.42 9.66
CA THR A 377 14.20 0.42 10.71
C THR A 377 14.84 -0.92 10.35
N THR A 378 14.70 -1.36 9.10
CA THR A 378 15.29 -2.62 8.62
C THR A 378 16.80 -2.56 8.51
N ALA A 379 17.36 -1.43 8.03
CA ALA A 379 18.80 -1.20 8.01
C ALA A 379 19.38 -1.21 9.44
N SER A 380 18.70 -0.55 10.38
CA SER A 380 19.11 -0.54 11.79
C SER A 380 19.05 -1.93 12.44
N TYR A 381 18.11 -2.78 12.03
CA TYR A 381 18.01 -4.16 12.50
C TYR A 381 19.14 -5.04 11.95
N LEU A 382 19.46 -4.89 10.67
CA LEU A 382 20.48 -5.72 9.98
C LEU A 382 21.91 -5.30 10.33
N LEU A 383 22.18 -4.00 10.38
CA LEU A 383 23.54 -3.43 10.41
C LEU A 383 23.83 -2.61 11.69
N GLY A 384 22.83 -2.48 12.57
CA GLY A 384 22.94 -1.70 13.79
C GLY A 384 22.48 -0.24 13.66
N PRO A 385 22.34 0.47 14.80
CA PRO A 385 21.77 1.83 14.84
C PRO A 385 22.57 2.87 14.05
N GLU A 386 23.85 2.66 13.87
CA GLU A 386 24.74 3.59 13.15
C GLU A 386 24.46 3.59 11.64
N ALA A 387 23.84 2.53 11.11
CA ALA A 387 23.45 2.43 9.71
C ALA A 387 22.30 3.38 9.32
N VAL A 388 21.58 3.98 10.27
CA VAL A 388 20.44 4.85 9.98
C VAL A 388 20.85 6.08 9.17
N ARG A 389 21.94 6.76 9.57
CA ARG A 389 22.40 7.97 8.86
C ARG A 389 22.83 7.67 7.42
N PRO A 390 23.76 6.72 7.16
CA PRO A 390 24.10 6.38 5.79
C PRO A 390 22.91 5.85 4.99
N CYS A 391 22.00 5.09 5.61
CA CYS A 391 20.77 4.64 4.95
C CYS A 391 19.93 5.80 4.43
N ARG A 392 19.75 6.88 5.20
CA ARG A 392 19.03 8.10 4.75
C ARG A 392 19.66 8.73 3.52
N VAL A 393 20.97 8.85 3.50
CA VAL A 393 21.71 9.44 2.37
C VAL A 393 21.56 8.54 1.14
N LEU A 394 21.79 7.24 1.29
CA LEU A 394 21.63 6.26 0.19
C LEU A 394 20.20 6.23 -0.32
N TYR A 395 19.21 6.33 0.56
CA TYR A 395 17.80 6.40 0.18
C TYR A 395 17.49 7.65 -0.64
N GLY A 396 17.99 8.81 -0.23
CA GLY A 396 17.87 10.05 -1.00
C GLY A 396 18.55 9.96 -2.38
N LEU A 397 19.72 9.31 -2.46
CA LEU A 397 20.37 9.03 -3.74
C LEU A 397 19.52 8.09 -4.61
N ALA A 398 18.92 7.06 -4.02
CA ALA A 398 18.02 6.16 -4.72
C ALA A 398 16.78 6.87 -5.27
N VAL A 399 16.24 7.86 -4.54
CA VAL A 399 15.16 8.73 -5.04
C VAL A 399 15.61 9.48 -6.31
N PHE A 400 16.82 10.04 -6.33
CA PHE A 400 17.35 10.70 -7.52
C PHE A 400 17.56 9.73 -8.68
N VAL A 401 18.22 8.60 -8.42
CA VAL A 401 18.50 7.56 -9.43
C VAL A 401 17.22 7.01 -10.04
N GLY A 402 16.19 6.74 -9.21
CA GLY A 402 14.90 6.23 -9.67
C GLY A 402 14.18 7.17 -10.65
N ALA A 403 14.36 8.48 -10.52
CA ALA A 403 13.81 9.44 -11.46
C ALA A 403 14.46 9.37 -12.85
N VAL A 404 15.69 8.86 -12.94
CA VAL A 404 16.49 8.90 -14.18
C VAL A 404 16.46 7.54 -14.92
N ILE A 405 16.45 6.42 -14.21
CA ILE A 405 16.51 5.08 -14.81
C ILE A 405 15.15 4.59 -15.32
N PRO A 406 15.13 3.60 -16.24
CA PRO A 406 13.91 2.99 -16.72
C PRO A 406 13.13 2.29 -15.60
N MET A 407 11.83 2.56 -15.52
CA MET A 407 10.94 2.05 -14.46
C MET A 407 10.76 0.52 -14.45
N ALA A 408 10.79 -0.11 -15.61
CA ALA A 408 10.44 -1.54 -15.75
C ALA A 408 11.30 -2.47 -14.87
N THR A 409 12.61 -2.27 -14.83
CA THR A 409 13.54 -3.07 -14.01
C THR A 409 13.30 -2.84 -12.51
N VAL A 410 13.04 -1.58 -12.12
CA VAL A 410 12.76 -1.22 -10.73
C VAL A 410 11.50 -1.91 -10.23
N LEU A 411 10.44 -1.89 -11.01
CA LEU A 411 9.17 -2.55 -10.66
C LEU A 411 9.33 -4.06 -10.53
N GLN A 412 10.10 -4.71 -11.42
CA GLN A 412 10.37 -6.15 -11.30
C GLN A 412 11.12 -6.50 -10.02
N LEU A 413 12.09 -5.68 -9.61
CA LEU A 413 12.81 -5.86 -8.35
C LEU A 413 11.93 -5.60 -7.12
N ALA A 414 11.06 -4.60 -7.20
CA ALA A 414 10.10 -4.30 -6.15
C ALA A 414 9.09 -5.44 -5.95
N ASP A 415 8.55 -5.98 -7.04
CA ASP A 415 7.63 -7.13 -7.01
C ASP A 415 8.30 -8.37 -6.40
N LEU A 416 9.54 -8.65 -6.79
CA LEU A 416 10.33 -9.75 -6.23
C LEU A 416 10.53 -9.59 -4.72
N ALA A 417 10.96 -8.40 -4.29
CA ALA A 417 11.20 -8.11 -2.87
C ALA A 417 9.90 -8.21 -2.05
N ASN A 418 8.78 -7.71 -2.57
CA ASN A 418 7.46 -7.81 -1.94
C ASN A 418 7.05 -9.28 -1.72
N ALA A 419 7.17 -10.13 -2.73
CA ALA A 419 6.82 -11.54 -2.61
C ALA A 419 7.69 -12.25 -1.56
N LEU A 420 8.99 -11.99 -1.58
CA LEU A 420 9.94 -12.63 -0.66
C LEU A 420 9.81 -12.14 0.79
N MET A 421 9.42 -10.89 1.03
CA MET A 421 9.15 -10.41 2.39
C MET A 421 7.79 -10.87 2.92
N ALA A 422 6.80 -11.10 2.04
CA ALA A 422 5.48 -11.57 2.45
C ALA A 422 5.54 -12.96 3.09
N PHE A 423 6.28 -13.87 2.48
CA PHE A 423 6.34 -15.27 2.90
C PHE A 423 6.69 -15.44 4.40
N PRO A 424 7.82 -14.93 4.93
CA PRO A 424 8.15 -15.07 6.34
C PRO A 424 7.13 -14.43 7.27
N ASN A 425 6.53 -13.29 6.88
CA ASN A 425 5.52 -12.63 7.68
C ASN A 425 4.24 -13.46 7.78
N LEU A 426 3.73 -13.99 6.65
CA LEU A 426 2.53 -14.82 6.62
C LEU A 426 2.71 -16.11 7.42
N VAL A 427 3.88 -16.77 7.30
CA VAL A 427 4.22 -17.95 8.13
C VAL A 427 4.19 -17.59 9.61
N CYS A 428 4.80 -16.47 10.00
CA CYS A 428 4.79 -16.01 11.38
C CYS A 428 3.37 -15.76 11.91
N LEU A 429 2.51 -15.10 11.12
CA LEU A 429 1.11 -14.84 11.46
C LEU A 429 0.32 -16.13 11.65
N LEU A 430 0.50 -17.12 10.79
CA LEU A 430 -0.16 -18.43 10.91
C LEU A 430 0.27 -19.16 12.19
N LEU A 431 1.58 -19.19 12.48
CA LEU A 431 2.11 -19.83 13.70
C LEU A 431 1.62 -19.13 14.98
N LEU A 432 1.45 -17.82 14.96
CA LEU A 432 1.00 -17.03 16.10
C LEU A 432 -0.52 -16.80 16.12
N SER A 433 -1.29 -17.43 15.23
CA SER A 433 -2.75 -17.24 15.11
C SER A 433 -3.52 -17.54 16.40
N GLY A 434 -3.06 -18.50 17.19
CA GLY A 434 -3.65 -18.81 18.52
C GLY A 434 -3.45 -17.68 19.53
N GLU A 435 -2.29 -17.04 19.52
CA GLU A 435 -2.00 -15.90 20.38
C GLU A 435 -2.84 -14.67 19.97
N ILE A 436 -2.94 -14.42 18.67
CA ILE A 436 -3.76 -13.33 18.12
C ILE A 436 -5.22 -13.49 18.56
N ALA A 437 -5.78 -14.71 18.44
CA ALA A 437 -7.14 -14.99 18.87
C ALA A 437 -7.33 -14.82 20.39
N GLY A 438 -6.34 -15.23 21.19
CA GLY A 438 -6.34 -15.05 22.64
C GLY A 438 -6.39 -13.58 23.06
N GLU A 439 -5.65 -12.69 22.39
CA GLU A 439 -5.68 -11.23 22.65
C GLU A 439 -7.04 -10.62 22.26
N CYS A 440 -7.65 -11.06 21.16
CA CYS A 440 -8.99 -10.62 20.77
C CYS A 440 -10.04 -11.03 21.83
N GLY A 441 -10.03 -12.28 22.29
CA GLY A 441 -10.98 -12.78 23.28
C GLY A 441 -10.86 -12.12 24.66
N ARG A 442 -9.66 -11.67 25.05
CA ARG A 442 -9.46 -10.88 26.30
C ARG A 442 -10.08 -9.50 26.24
N LYS A 443 -10.18 -8.92 25.06
CA LYS A 443 -10.71 -7.55 24.87
C LYS A 443 -12.24 -7.54 24.67
N GLU A 444 -12.85 -8.68 24.38
CA GLU A 444 -14.31 -8.86 24.30
C GLU A 444 -14.95 -9.18 25.66
N ARG A 445 -14.17 -9.66 26.62
CA ARG A 445 -14.57 -9.84 28.03
C ARG A 445 -14.36 -8.57 28.84
#